data_02fdbdeb60a4ab9c940fe65f41dfd999
#
_entry.id   02fdbdeb60a4ab9c940fe65f41dfd999
#
_cell.length_a   1.000
_cell.length_b   1.000
_cell.length_c   1.000
_cell.angle_alpha   90.00
_cell.angle_beta   90.00
_cell.angle_gamma   90.00
#
_symmetry.space_group_name_H-M   'P 1'
#
loop_
_entity.id
_entity.type
_entity.pdbx_description
1 polymer ?
#
loop_
_entity_poly.entity_id
_entity_poly.type
_entity_poly.pdbx_seq_one_letter_code
_entity_poly.pdbx_strand_id
1 'polypeptide(L)'
;MTREPRAGYSASSPELERWLARHIEQGFDAESLVLSMLRSGYDATFARDMVNAALASPASPRERPSPVPPPARQPAMRPGPATPQAMAAGGNAFRHEGRDIPILFAMEAPRILLLQNLLDGPECDALVTLARDRLQRSPVVNPDTGDENLIDARTSMGAMFQVGEHPLIAGIEARIAAVTGLPVDHGEGLQILNYKPGGEYQPHFDFFNPQRPGEARQLRVGGQRVATLVIYLNSPPAGGATAFPRLGLEVAPVKGNAVLFGYKLPDGSLDERTLHAGLPVESGEKWIATKWLREHPYRSRG
;
A
#
# COMPACT_ATOMS: atom_id res chain seq x y z
N MET A 1 -39.86 -17.29 -0.97
CA MET A 1 -39.16 -17.27 0.35
C MET A 1 -38.36 -15.98 0.40
N THR A 2 -38.94 -14.95 0.97
CA THR A 2 -38.30 -13.65 1.20
C THR A 2 -37.36 -13.81 2.39
N ARG A 3 -36.03 -13.62 2.16
CA ARG A 3 -35.04 -13.55 3.24
C ARG A 3 -35.30 -12.27 4.03
N GLU A 4 -35.59 -12.40 5.32
CA GLU A 4 -35.59 -11.27 6.26
C GLU A 4 -34.19 -10.63 6.29
N PRO A 5 -34.11 -9.29 6.35
CA PRO A 5 -32.82 -8.62 6.51
C PRO A 5 -32.22 -8.99 7.87
N ARG A 6 -30.97 -9.44 7.90
CA ARG A 6 -30.22 -9.66 9.14
C ARG A 6 -30.13 -8.32 9.88
N ALA A 7 -30.57 -8.31 11.16
CA ALA A 7 -30.39 -7.16 12.03
C ALA A 7 -28.88 -6.80 12.13
N GLY A 8 -28.56 -5.55 11.85
CA GLY A 8 -27.19 -5.04 11.99
C GLY A 8 -26.78 -4.87 13.46
N TYR A 9 -25.49 -4.66 13.72
CA TYR A 9 -24.98 -4.38 15.06
C TYR A 9 -25.54 -3.05 15.55
N SER A 10 -26.07 -3.03 16.79
CA SER A 10 -26.67 -1.85 17.43
C SER A 10 -26.13 -1.57 18.83
N ALA A 11 -24.85 -1.94 19.07
CA ALA A 11 -24.18 -1.68 20.34
C ALA A 11 -23.02 -0.70 20.14
N SER A 12 -22.94 0.33 21.03
CA SER A 12 -21.78 1.22 21.10
C SER A 12 -20.61 0.51 21.79
N SER A 13 -19.40 0.90 21.41
CA SER A 13 -18.17 0.51 22.10
C SER A 13 -17.25 1.72 22.26
N PRO A 14 -16.37 1.74 23.27
CA PRO A 14 -15.37 2.80 23.43
C PRO A 14 -14.47 2.98 22.20
N GLU A 15 -14.27 1.91 21.42
CA GLU A 15 -13.52 1.93 20.15
C GLU A 15 -14.29 2.68 19.08
N LEU A 16 -15.60 2.42 18.94
CA LEU A 16 -16.46 3.11 17.99
C LEU A 16 -16.55 4.60 18.28
N GLU A 17 -16.72 4.97 19.56
CA GLU A 17 -16.78 6.36 19.98
C GLU A 17 -15.47 7.10 19.71
N ARG A 18 -14.32 6.48 19.99
CA ARG A 18 -13.00 7.03 19.64
C ARG A 18 -12.78 7.14 18.14
N TRP A 19 -13.29 6.18 17.37
CA TRP A 19 -13.23 6.19 15.92
C TRP A 19 -14.04 7.37 15.37
N LEU A 20 -15.28 7.56 15.81
CA LEU A 20 -16.13 8.68 15.41
C LEU A 20 -15.49 10.02 15.75
N ALA A 21 -15.06 10.21 17.01
CA ALA A 21 -14.42 11.46 17.45
C ALA A 21 -13.22 11.83 16.56
N ARG A 22 -12.34 10.87 16.26
CA ARG A 22 -11.16 11.07 15.41
C ARG A 22 -11.53 11.48 14.00
N HIS A 23 -12.54 10.84 13.39
CA HIS A 23 -12.91 11.11 11.99
C HIS A 23 -13.67 12.45 11.87
N ILE A 24 -14.46 12.81 12.88
CA ILE A 24 -15.08 14.15 12.96
C ILE A 24 -14.00 15.23 13.06
N GLU A 25 -12.98 15.04 13.90
CA GLU A 25 -11.83 15.95 14.00
C GLU A 25 -11.05 16.08 12.67
N GLN A 26 -11.02 15.03 11.86
CA GLN A 26 -10.41 15.01 10.53
C GLN A 26 -11.28 15.64 9.44
N GLY A 27 -12.50 16.09 9.77
CA GLY A 27 -13.40 16.80 8.86
C GLY A 27 -14.28 15.89 7.99
N PHE A 28 -14.44 14.61 8.34
CA PHE A 28 -15.39 13.74 7.64
C PHE A 28 -16.83 14.19 7.93
N ASP A 29 -17.63 14.24 6.86
CA ASP A 29 -19.05 14.58 6.97
C ASP A 29 -19.90 13.43 7.54
N ALA A 30 -21.09 13.77 8.05
CA ALA A 30 -21.99 12.81 8.67
C ALA A 30 -22.37 11.65 7.75
N GLU A 31 -22.57 11.91 6.47
CA GLU A 31 -23.02 10.92 5.49
C GLU A 31 -21.94 9.88 5.23
N SER A 32 -20.69 10.31 5.09
CA SER A 32 -19.52 9.45 4.93
C SER A 32 -19.30 8.54 6.15
N LEU A 33 -19.51 9.07 7.36
CA LEU A 33 -19.37 8.31 8.60
C LEU A 33 -20.47 7.25 8.74
N VAL A 34 -21.72 7.63 8.44
CA VAL A 34 -22.86 6.68 8.43
C VAL A 34 -22.63 5.56 7.41
N LEU A 35 -22.21 5.90 6.18
CA LEU A 35 -21.91 4.90 5.15
C LEU A 35 -20.80 3.92 5.58
N SER A 36 -19.77 4.41 6.26
CA SER A 36 -18.69 3.56 6.78
C SER A 36 -19.19 2.60 7.84
N MET A 37 -20.08 3.05 8.74
CA MET A 37 -20.70 2.21 9.75
C MET A 37 -21.62 1.14 9.14
N LEU A 38 -22.44 1.52 8.14
CA LEU A 38 -23.29 0.56 7.41
C LEU A 38 -22.47 -0.52 6.72
N ARG A 39 -21.37 -0.16 6.06
CA ARG A 39 -20.44 -1.11 5.43
C ARG A 39 -19.77 -2.05 6.45
N SER A 40 -19.61 -1.59 7.68
CA SER A 40 -19.09 -2.39 8.81
C SER A 40 -20.16 -3.24 9.50
N GLY A 41 -21.39 -3.26 8.95
CA GLY A 41 -22.49 -4.12 9.45
C GLY A 41 -23.32 -3.54 10.57
N TYR A 42 -23.20 -2.24 10.87
CA TYR A 42 -24.07 -1.58 11.85
C TYR A 42 -25.45 -1.32 11.28
N ASP A 43 -26.47 -1.33 12.17
CA ASP A 43 -27.84 -0.96 11.82
C ASP A 43 -27.92 0.52 11.36
N ALA A 44 -28.79 0.80 10.40
CA ALA A 44 -28.86 2.10 9.77
C ALA A 44 -29.35 3.21 10.73
N THR A 45 -30.28 2.90 11.62
CA THR A 45 -30.79 3.85 12.60
C THR A 45 -29.73 4.08 13.65
N PHE A 46 -29.13 3.03 14.18
CA PHE A 46 -28.05 3.10 15.14
C PHE A 46 -26.86 3.91 14.61
N ALA A 47 -26.44 3.68 13.36
CA ALA A 47 -25.33 4.41 12.74
C ALA A 47 -25.60 5.91 12.66
N ARG A 48 -26.79 6.32 12.23
CA ARG A 48 -27.20 7.73 12.17
C ARG A 48 -27.25 8.37 13.57
N ASP A 49 -27.81 7.68 14.54
CA ASP A 49 -27.93 8.20 15.91
C ASP A 49 -26.58 8.40 16.57
N MET A 50 -25.65 7.44 16.38
CA MET A 50 -24.29 7.53 16.89
C MET A 50 -23.49 8.68 16.26
N VAL A 51 -23.57 8.85 14.94
CA VAL A 51 -22.89 9.95 14.23
C VAL A 51 -23.47 11.30 14.66
N ASN A 52 -24.80 11.43 14.76
CA ASN A 52 -25.44 12.66 15.20
C ASN A 52 -25.08 13.01 16.65
N ALA A 53 -25.06 12.03 17.54
CA ALA A 53 -24.66 12.20 18.92
C ALA A 53 -23.18 12.66 19.03
N ALA A 54 -22.30 12.07 18.24
CA ALA A 54 -20.88 12.43 18.22
C ALA A 54 -20.65 13.85 17.67
N LEU A 55 -21.42 14.28 16.66
CA LEU A 55 -21.36 15.64 16.10
C LEU A 55 -21.97 16.68 17.03
N ALA A 56 -22.98 16.32 17.84
CA ALA A 56 -23.62 17.19 18.80
C ALA A 56 -22.83 17.37 20.11
N SER A 57 -21.85 16.51 20.40
CA SER A 57 -20.98 16.62 21.56
C SER A 57 -20.06 17.84 21.42
N PRO A 58 -20.10 18.82 22.36
CA PRO A 58 -19.22 19.99 22.30
C PRO A 58 -17.77 19.51 22.48
N ALA A 59 -16.93 19.79 21.47
CA ALA A 59 -15.48 19.57 21.58
C ALA A 59 -14.95 20.33 22.82
N SER A 60 -14.28 19.63 23.72
CA SER A 60 -13.61 20.25 24.86
C SER A 60 -12.69 21.40 24.39
N PRO A 61 -12.69 22.56 25.09
CA PRO A 61 -11.90 23.71 24.68
C PRO A 61 -10.40 23.33 24.60
N ARG A 62 -9.85 23.40 23.40
CA ARG A 62 -8.38 23.29 23.22
C ARG A 62 -7.74 24.53 23.85
N GLU A 63 -6.84 24.33 24.82
CA GLU A 63 -5.83 25.33 25.14
C GLU A 63 -5.06 25.69 23.85
N ARG A 64 -5.07 26.98 23.50
CA ARG A 64 -4.25 27.47 22.39
C ARG A 64 -2.79 27.23 22.74
N PRO A 65 -2.01 26.56 21.93
CA PRO A 65 -0.58 26.49 22.15
C PRO A 65 0.01 27.89 22.04
N SER A 66 0.83 28.26 23.04
CA SER A 66 1.63 29.46 23.02
C SER A 66 2.52 29.52 21.77
N PRO A 67 2.84 30.69 21.21
CA PRO A 67 3.66 30.80 20.01
C PRO A 67 5.02 30.17 20.26
N VAL A 68 5.31 29.12 19.48
CA VAL A 68 6.60 28.44 19.48
C VAL A 68 7.63 29.39 18.85
N PRO A 69 8.77 29.67 19.52
CA PRO A 69 9.85 30.43 18.89
C PRO A 69 10.38 29.70 17.66
N PRO A 70 10.90 30.42 16.63
CA PRO A 70 11.39 29.80 15.42
C PRO A 70 12.49 28.79 15.75
N PRO A 71 12.49 27.59 15.11
CA PRO A 71 13.44 26.55 15.42
C PRO A 71 14.86 27.04 15.14
N ALA A 72 15.74 26.90 16.14
CA ALA A 72 17.18 27.08 15.98
C ALA A 72 17.66 26.12 14.88
N ARG A 73 18.50 26.60 13.96
CA ARG A 73 19.12 25.78 12.91
C ARG A 73 19.78 24.57 13.55
N GLN A 74 19.17 23.41 13.38
CA GLN A 74 19.76 22.14 13.79
C GLN A 74 20.96 21.83 12.89
N PRO A 75 22.09 21.34 13.46
CA PRO A 75 23.17 20.83 12.64
C PRO A 75 22.69 19.69 11.76
N ALA A 76 23.17 19.66 10.52
CA ALA A 76 22.79 18.66 9.53
C ALA A 76 22.88 17.25 10.12
N MET A 77 21.72 16.60 10.27
CA MET A 77 21.64 15.20 10.69
C MET A 77 22.32 14.33 9.63
N ARG A 78 23.21 13.45 10.10
CA ARG A 78 23.74 12.37 9.26
C ARG A 78 22.58 11.56 8.71
N PRO A 79 22.59 11.18 7.42
CA PRO A 79 21.51 10.37 6.84
C PRO A 79 21.38 9.06 7.63
N GLY A 80 20.20 8.82 8.18
CA GLY A 80 19.81 7.52 8.74
C GLY A 80 19.71 6.47 7.64
N PRO A 81 19.59 5.16 8.00
CA PRO A 81 19.60 4.07 7.03
C PRO A 81 18.52 4.24 5.96
N ALA A 82 18.97 4.19 4.74
CA ALA A 82 18.30 4.10 3.44
C ALA A 82 16.77 4.27 3.39
N THR A 83 16.32 5.52 3.34
CA THR A 83 15.10 5.83 2.58
C THR A 83 15.48 5.81 1.10
N PRO A 84 14.63 5.32 0.17
CA PRO A 84 14.95 5.35 -1.25
C PRO A 84 15.40 6.74 -1.69
N GLN A 85 16.67 6.90 -2.00
CA GLN A 85 17.31 8.19 -2.25
C GLN A 85 17.04 8.73 -3.67
N ALA A 86 16.02 8.18 -4.31
CA ALA A 86 15.72 8.24 -5.72
C ALA A 86 15.49 9.63 -6.34
N MET A 87 15.54 10.73 -5.60
CA MET A 87 15.42 12.07 -6.18
C MET A 87 16.46 13.10 -5.69
N ALA A 88 17.51 12.70 -5.03
CA ALA A 88 18.57 13.64 -4.64
C ALA A 88 19.40 14.19 -5.82
N ALA A 89 19.24 13.63 -7.03
CA ALA A 89 20.06 13.93 -8.19
C ALA A 89 19.44 14.91 -9.22
N GLY A 90 18.23 15.46 -8.97
CA GLY A 90 17.68 16.55 -9.80
C GLY A 90 17.31 16.17 -11.25
N GLY A 91 17.22 14.89 -11.58
CA GLY A 91 16.80 14.42 -12.92
C GLY A 91 15.32 14.04 -12.98
N ASN A 92 14.72 14.21 -14.19
CA ASN A 92 13.33 13.79 -14.46
C ASN A 92 13.23 12.30 -14.87
N ALA A 93 14.34 11.56 -14.86
CA ALA A 93 14.41 10.15 -15.22
C ALA A 93 15.53 9.44 -14.47
N PHE A 94 15.33 8.15 -14.19
CA PHE A 94 16.42 7.23 -13.86
C PHE A 94 17.02 6.66 -15.12
N ARG A 95 18.30 6.28 -15.09
CA ARG A 95 18.96 5.59 -16.18
C ARG A 95 19.56 4.27 -15.69
N HIS A 96 19.24 3.18 -16.38
CA HIS A 96 19.80 1.86 -16.11
C HIS A 96 20.02 1.10 -17.41
N GLU A 97 21.26 0.64 -17.67
CA GLU A 97 21.66 -0.14 -18.86
C GLU A 97 21.19 0.48 -20.18
N GLY A 98 21.33 1.80 -20.33
CA GLY A 98 20.93 2.53 -21.54
C GLY A 98 19.42 2.82 -21.66
N ARG A 99 18.59 2.36 -20.73
CA ARG A 99 17.18 2.66 -20.65
C ARG A 99 16.93 3.89 -19.78
N ASP A 100 16.19 4.85 -20.28
CA ASP A 100 15.65 5.96 -19.50
C ASP A 100 14.28 5.55 -18.94
N ILE A 101 14.09 5.82 -17.65
CA ILE A 101 12.86 5.53 -16.89
C ILE A 101 12.33 6.90 -16.39
N PRO A 102 11.45 7.57 -17.16
CA PRO A 102 10.96 8.88 -16.79
C PRO A 102 10.10 8.86 -15.53
N ILE A 103 10.21 9.93 -14.75
CA ILE A 103 9.35 10.19 -13.59
C ILE A 103 8.17 11.03 -14.08
N LEU A 104 6.97 10.44 -14.13
CA LEU A 104 5.76 11.14 -14.57
C LEU A 104 5.13 11.97 -13.45
N PHE A 105 5.31 11.52 -12.21
CA PHE A 105 4.77 12.15 -11.02
C PHE A 105 5.68 11.87 -9.82
N ALA A 106 5.84 12.84 -8.95
CA ALA A 106 6.56 12.72 -7.71
C ALA A 106 5.84 13.45 -6.59
N MET A 107 5.62 12.77 -5.46
CA MET A 107 5.19 13.32 -4.20
C MET A 107 6.28 13.08 -3.17
N GLU A 108 6.58 14.08 -2.35
CA GLU A 108 7.67 14.00 -1.38
C GLU A 108 7.23 13.38 -0.05
N ALA A 109 6.01 13.70 0.38
CA ALA A 109 5.48 13.21 1.65
C ALA A 109 3.98 12.85 1.57
N PRO A 110 3.62 11.55 1.56
CA PRO A 110 4.51 10.38 1.50
C PRO A 110 5.31 10.34 0.20
N ARG A 111 6.42 9.62 0.23
CA ARG A 111 7.22 9.44 -0.98
C ARG A 111 6.49 8.54 -1.95
N ILE A 112 5.97 9.09 -3.06
CA ILE A 112 5.33 8.35 -4.15
C ILE A 112 5.91 8.81 -5.47
N LEU A 113 6.34 7.86 -6.32
CA LEU A 113 6.80 8.10 -7.68
C LEU A 113 5.95 7.28 -8.66
N LEU A 114 5.51 7.91 -9.73
CA LEU A 114 5.00 7.21 -10.90
C LEU A 114 6.10 7.16 -11.97
N LEU A 115 6.54 5.97 -12.30
CA LEU A 115 7.64 5.70 -13.23
C LEU A 115 7.07 5.21 -14.56
N GLN A 116 7.54 5.78 -15.68
CA GLN A 116 7.16 5.33 -17.01
C GLN A 116 8.13 4.27 -17.51
N ASN A 117 7.59 3.23 -18.15
CA ASN A 117 8.37 2.21 -18.84
C ASN A 117 9.49 1.58 -17.99
N LEU A 118 9.20 1.31 -16.70
CA LEU A 118 10.10 0.54 -15.85
C LEU A 118 10.37 -0.83 -16.49
N LEU A 119 9.32 -1.44 -17.08
CA LEU A 119 9.45 -2.61 -17.97
C LEU A 119 8.95 -2.25 -19.37
N ASP A 120 9.50 -2.92 -20.38
CA ASP A 120 8.93 -2.86 -21.72
C ASP A 120 7.81 -3.89 -21.93
N GLY A 121 7.15 -3.81 -23.09
CA GLY A 121 6.04 -4.70 -23.42
C GLY A 121 6.41 -6.17 -23.39
N PRO A 122 7.51 -6.59 -24.07
CA PRO A 122 8.01 -7.96 -24.03
C PRO A 122 8.34 -8.49 -22.64
N GLU A 123 8.98 -7.69 -21.77
CA GLU A 123 9.28 -8.06 -20.38
C GLU A 123 7.99 -8.32 -19.59
N CYS A 124 6.98 -7.45 -19.74
CA CYS A 124 5.68 -7.63 -19.11
C CYS A 124 5.00 -8.93 -19.57
N ASP A 125 4.97 -9.20 -20.86
CA ASP A 125 4.34 -10.40 -21.41
C ASP A 125 5.07 -11.67 -21.00
N ALA A 126 6.39 -11.63 -20.92
CA ALA A 126 7.20 -12.74 -20.44
C ALA A 126 6.93 -13.06 -18.95
N LEU A 127 6.82 -12.03 -18.08
CA LEU A 127 6.44 -12.24 -16.66
C LEU A 127 5.06 -12.86 -16.53
N VAL A 128 4.07 -12.39 -17.30
CA VAL A 128 2.72 -12.97 -17.30
C VAL A 128 2.77 -14.45 -17.73
N THR A 129 3.57 -14.76 -18.76
CA THR A 129 3.72 -16.13 -19.24
C THR A 129 4.36 -17.04 -18.19
N LEU A 130 5.44 -16.59 -17.53
CA LEU A 130 6.12 -17.33 -16.46
C LEU A 130 5.23 -17.60 -15.26
N ALA A 131 4.31 -16.66 -14.96
CA ALA A 131 3.45 -16.78 -13.78
C ALA A 131 2.19 -17.60 -14.01
N ARG A 132 1.71 -17.70 -15.26
CA ARG A 132 0.36 -18.21 -15.58
C ARG A 132 0.07 -19.59 -14.99
N ASP A 133 1.01 -20.52 -15.13
CA ASP A 133 0.85 -21.90 -14.68
C ASP A 133 1.20 -22.10 -13.19
N ARG A 134 1.65 -21.03 -12.52
CA ARG A 134 2.04 -21.04 -11.09
C ARG A 134 1.06 -20.30 -10.20
N LEU A 135 -0.02 -19.76 -10.77
CA LEU A 135 -1.00 -18.97 -10.03
C LEU A 135 -1.73 -19.81 -8.97
N GLN A 136 -1.73 -19.32 -7.74
CA GLN A 136 -2.49 -19.86 -6.61
C GLN A 136 -3.25 -18.71 -5.94
N ARG A 137 -4.29 -19.01 -5.16
CA ARG A 137 -4.99 -17.99 -4.38
C ARG A 137 -3.98 -17.26 -3.47
N SER A 138 -3.95 -15.93 -3.55
CA SER A 138 -2.97 -15.14 -2.79
C SER A 138 -3.32 -15.09 -1.31
N PRO A 139 -2.46 -15.58 -0.39
CA PRO A 139 -2.68 -15.44 1.03
C PRO A 139 -2.32 -14.03 1.52
N VAL A 140 -2.77 -13.73 2.74
CA VAL A 140 -2.40 -12.52 3.51
C VAL A 140 -1.88 -12.96 4.87
N VAL A 141 -0.87 -12.27 5.38
CA VAL A 141 -0.35 -12.52 6.72
C VAL A 141 -1.41 -12.19 7.77
N ASN A 142 -1.73 -13.16 8.62
CA ASN A 142 -2.61 -12.94 9.75
C ASN A 142 -1.90 -12.04 10.78
N PRO A 143 -2.47 -10.88 11.15
CA PRO A 143 -1.81 -9.94 12.04
C PRO A 143 -1.58 -10.45 13.47
N ASP A 144 -2.37 -11.42 13.91
CA ASP A 144 -2.30 -11.95 15.26
C ASP A 144 -1.39 -13.19 15.36
N THR A 145 -1.49 -14.11 14.38
CA THR A 145 -0.70 -15.36 14.39
C THR A 145 0.56 -15.32 13.54
N GLY A 146 0.60 -14.48 12.51
CA GLY A 146 1.69 -14.39 11.52
C GLY A 146 1.65 -15.49 10.46
N ASP A 147 0.61 -16.32 10.47
CA ASP A 147 0.39 -17.35 9.47
C ASP A 147 -0.26 -16.77 8.22
N GLU A 148 -0.11 -17.45 7.10
CA GLU A 148 -0.74 -17.03 5.85
C GLU A 148 -2.18 -17.56 5.78
N ASN A 149 -3.15 -16.64 5.61
CA ASN A 149 -4.57 -16.95 5.51
C ASN A 149 -5.15 -16.45 4.19
N LEU A 150 -6.07 -17.21 3.63
CA LEU A 150 -6.91 -16.76 2.52
C LEU A 150 -8.07 -15.93 3.09
N ILE A 151 -8.22 -14.71 2.61
CA ILE A 151 -9.27 -13.78 3.04
C ILE A 151 -10.03 -13.23 1.83
N ASP A 152 -11.29 -12.85 2.03
CA ASP A 152 -12.11 -12.27 0.96
C ASP A 152 -11.72 -10.84 0.59
N ALA A 153 -11.01 -10.14 1.49
CA ALA A 153 -10.47 -8.81 1.25
C ALA A 153 -9.43 -8.75 0.11
N ARG A 154 -8.88 -9.91 -0.31
CA ARG A 154 -7.94 -10.05 -1.42
C ARG A 154 -8.36 -11.18 -2.35
N THR A 155 -8.76 -10.83 -3.57
CA THR A 155 -9.33 -11.80 -4.53
C THR A 155 -8.35 -12.25 -5.61
N SER A 156 -7.09 -11.78 -5.57
CA SER A 156 -6.07 -12.11 -6.57
C SER A 156 -5.62 -13.56 -6.54
N MET A 157 -5.22 -14.06 -7.71
CA MET A 157 -4.34 -15.21 -7.84
C MET A 157 -2.91 -14.72 -7.93
N GLY A 158 -1.95 -15.41 -7.30
CA GLY A 158 -0.56 -14.98 -7.24
C GLY A 158 0.44 -16.10 -7.53
N ALA A 159 1.58 -15.73 -8.08
CA ALA A 159 2.77 -16.57 -8.21
C ALA A 159 3.94 -15.83 -7.59
N MET A 160 4.70 -16.49 -6.71
CA MET A 160 5.89 -15.94 -6.07
C MET A 160 7.13 -16.52 -6.76
N PHE A 161 8.07 -15.64 -7.08
CA PHE A 161 9.39 -15.98 -7.60
C PHE A 161 10.45 -15.54 -6.59
N GLN A 162 11.40 -16.43 -6.31
CA GLN A 162 12.53 -16.10 -5.45
C GLN A 162 13.45 -15.08 -6.13
N VAL A 163 14.27 -14.39 -5.33
CA VAL A 163 15.26 -13.43 -5.83
C VAL A 163 16.20 -14.15 -6.82
N GLY A 164 16.29 -13.62 -8.04
CA GLY A 164 17.15 -14.16 -9.09
C GLY A 164 16.71 -15.51 -9.66
N GLU A 165 15.52 -16.01 -9.37
CA GLU A 165 15.03 -17.34 -9.81
C GLU A 165 15.05 -17.54 -11.32
N HIS A 166 14.95 -16.45 -12.10
CA HIS A 166 14.98 -16.48 -13.56
C HIS A 166 15.80 -15.29 -14.09
N PRO A 167 16.54 -15.41 -15.19
CA PRO A 167 17.36 -14.30 -15.74
C PRO A 167 16.57 -13.01 -15.96
N LEU A 168 15.32 -13.09 -16.44
CA LEU A 168 14.44 -11.93 -16.58
C LEU A 168 14.17 -11.27 -15.22
N ILE A 169 13.89 -12.05 -14.19
CA ILE A 169 13.63 -11.55 -12.83
C ILE A 169 14.89 -10.90 -12.27
N ALA A 170 16.06 -11.52 -12.43
CA ALA A 170 17.33 -10.96 -11.98
C ALA A 170 17.62 -9.59 -12.63
N GLY A 171 17.37 -9.45 -13.94
CA GLY A 171 17.52 -8.18 -14.65
C GLY A 171 16.55 -7.10 -14.16
N ILE A 172 15.30 -7.48 -13.90
CA ILE A 172 14.28 -6.57 -13.32
C ILE A 172 14.69 -6.13 -11.92
N GLU A 173 15.14 -7.04 -11.07
CA GLU A 173 15.59 -6.75 -9.70
C GLU A 173 16.81 -5.84 -9.67
N ALA A 174 17.76 -6.02 -10.58
CA ALA A 174 18.91 -5.11 -10.73
C ALA A 174 18.44 -3.69 -11.13
N ARG A 175 17.47 -3.58 -12.03
CA ARG A 175 16.85 -2.30 -12.41
C ARG A 175 16.11 -1.65 -11.25
N ILE A 176 15.35 -2.41 -10.48
CA ILE A 176 14.66 -1.93 -9.28
C ILE A 176 15.70 -1.41 -8.26
N ALA A 177 16.80 -2.14 -8.05
CA ALA A 177 17.87 -1.70 -7.16
C ALA A 177 18.50 -0.37 -7.63
N ALA A 178 18.73 -0.20 -8.94
CA ALA A 178 19.25 1.05 -9.50
C ALA A 178 18.28 2.24 -9.31
N VAL A 179 16.97 2.00 -9.44
CA VAL A 179 15.93 3.03 -9.26
C VAL A 179 15.75 3.40 -7.80
N THR A 180 15.79 2.43 -6.90
CA THR A 180 15.48 2.63 -5.47
C THR A 180 16.70 2.97 -4.63
N GLY A 181 17.91 2.68 -5.13
CA GLY A 181 19.16 2.78 -4.38
C GLY A 181 19.32 1.70 -3.29
N LEU A 182 18.40 0.74 -3.23
CA LEU A 182 18.46 -0.37 -2.28
C LEU A 182 19.06 -1.62 -2.95
N PRO A 183 19.96 -2.35 -2.27
CA PRO A 183 20.56 -3.59 -2.82
C PRO A 183 19.49 -4.64 -3.17
N VAL A 184 19.79 -5.48 -4.18
CA VAL A 184 18.85 -6.55 -4.61
C VAL A 184 18.47 -7.48 -3.46
N ASP A 185 19.41 -7.81 -2.58
CA ASP A 185 19.19 -8.68 -1.42
C ASP A 185 18.34 -8.06 -0.31
N HIS A 186 18.01 -6.76 -0.39
CA HIS A 186 17.00 -6.11 0.44
C HIS A 186 15.57 -6.32 -0.09
N GLY A 187 15.41 -6.95 -1.26
CA GLY A 187 14.10 -7.28 -1.82
C GLY A 187 13.56 -8.61 -1.34
N GLU A 188 12.26 -8.67 -1.04
CA GLU A 188 11.52 -9.94 -1.00
C GLU A 188 11.47 -10.53 -2.43
N GLY A 189 10.98 -11.75 -2.59
CA GLY A 189 10.72 -12.31 -3.92
C GLY A 189 9.81 -11.40 -4.76
N LEU A 190 9.78 -11.62 -6.07
CA LEU A 190 8.87 -10.90 -6.97
C LEU A 190 7.52 -11.63 -7.02
N GLN A 191 6.44 -10.96 -6.59
CA GLN A 191 5.09 -11.52 -6.62
C GLN A 191 4.34 -11.03 -7.87
N ILE A 192 3.91 -11.96 -8.72
CA ILE A 192 3.04 -11.67 -9.86
C ILE A 192 1.60 -11.94 -9.44
N LEU A 193 0.70 -10.99 -9.70
CA LEU A 193 -0.70 -11.07 -9.30
C LEU A 193 -1.62 -10.89 -10.51
N ASN A 194 -2.67 -11.71 -10.56
CA ASN A 194 -3.76 -11.61 -11.52
C ASN A 194 -5.09 -11.36 -10.82
N TYR A 195 -5.80 -10.36 -11.27
CA TYR A 195 -7.16 -10.03 -10.85
C TYR A 195 -8.11 -10.20 -12.04
N LYS A 196 -9.17 -10.96 -11.84
CA LYS A 196 -10.27 -11.13 -12.79
C LYS A 196 -11.27 -9.98 -12.68
N PRO A 197 -12.25 -9.84 -13.59
CA PRO A 197 -13.33 -8.86 -13.42
C PRO A 197 -13.98 -8.97 -12.03
N GLY A 198 -14.22 -7.83 -11.38
CA GLY A 198 -14.66 -7.73 -9.99
C GLY A 198 -13.56 -7.96 -8.95
N GLY A 199 -12.36 -8.37 -9.37
CA GLY A 199 -11.23 -8.61 -8.47
C GLY A 199 -10.66 -7.32 -7.91
N GLU A 200 -10.38 -7.32 -6.61
CA GLU A 200 -9.89 -6.17 -5.85
C GLU A 200 -8.93 -6.58 -4.73
N TYR A 201 -8.28 -5.62 -4.14
CA TYR A 201 -7.62 -5.73 -2.84
C TYR A 201 -8.01 -4.54 -1.99
N GLN A 202 -8.71 -4.79 -0.88
CA GLN A 202 -9.21 -3.75 0.02
C GLN A 202 -8.09 -2.90 0.63
N PRO A 203 -8.39 -1.70 1.17
CA PRO A 203 -7.38 -0.82 1.74
C PRO A 203 -6.55 -1.51 2.82
N HIS A 204 -5.22 -1.48 2.65
CA HIS A 204 -4.26 -2.13 3.54
C HIS A 204 -2.93 -1.36 3.57
N PHE A 205 -2.09 -1.73 4.54
CA PHE A 205 -0.70 -1.31 4.61
C PHE A 205 0.21 -2.46 4.21
N ASP A 206 1.31 -2.15 3.54
CA ASP A 206 2.37 -3.13 3.24
C ASP A 206 3.42 -3.23 4.35
N PHE A 207 3.56 -2.22 5.18
CA PHE A 207 4.42 -2.26 6.35
C PHE A 207 3.80 -3.06 7.49
N PHE A 208 4.63 -3.60 8.38
CA PHE A 208 4.22 -4.39 9.53
C PHE A 208 4.07 -3.54 10.78
N ASN A 209 2.99 -3.75 11.53
CA ASN A 209 2.79 -3.14 12.84
C ASN A 209 3.53 -3.96 13.92
N PRO A 210 4.59 -3.41 14.57
CA PRO A 210 5.36 -4.15 15.57
C PRO A 210 4.57 -4.50 16.84
N GLN A 211 3.43 -3.86 17.06
CA GLN A 211 2.56 -4.12 18.22
C GLN A 211 1.64 -5.33 18.01
N ARG A 212 1.53 -5.84 16.77
CA ARG A 212 0.76 -7.04 16.44
C ARG A 212 1.68 -8.25 16.41
N PRO A 213 1.47 -9.29 17.26
CA PRO A 213 2.40 -10.40 17.41
C PRO A 213 2.74 -11.12 16.10
N GLY A 214 1.75 -11.34 15.25
CA GLY A 214 1.93 -12.01 13.95
C GLY A 214 2.76 -11.18 12.97
N GLU A 215 2.50 -9.87 12.90
CA GLU A 215 3.27 -8.96 12.06
C GLU A 215 4.68 -8.71 12.62
N ALA A 216 4.85 -8.65 13.95
CA ALA A 216 6.15 -8.53 14.61
C ALA A 216 7.09 -9.71 14.27
N ARG A 217 6.55 -10.91 14.02
CA ARG A 217 7.35 -12.05 13.54
C ARG A 217 8.00 -11.80 12.19
N GLN A 218 7.32 -11.06 11.31
CA GLN A 218 7.81 -10.72 9.97
C GLN A 218 9.01 -9.77 10.00
N LEU A 219 9.16 -9.00 11.07
CA LEU A 219 10.28 -8.07 11.25
C LEU A 219 11.61 -8.77 11.57
N ARG A 220 11.58 -10.04 11.96
CA ARG A 220 12.79 -10.81 12.34
C ARG A 220 13.71 -11.09 11.16
N VAL A 221 13.19 -11.06 9.94
CA VAL A 221 13.97 -11.30 8.71
C VAL A 221 13.88 -10.03 7.85
N GLY A 222 15.02 -9.41 7.61
CA GLY A 222 15.11 -8.20 6.80
C GLY A 222 14.60 -6.91 7.45
N GLY A 223 14.12 -6.92 8.69
CA GLY A 223 13.55 -5.73 9.35
C GLY A 223 12.20 -5.31 8.77
N GLN A 224 11.88 -4.01 8.85
CA GLN A 224 10.64 -3.45 8.31
C GLN A 224 10.68 -3.41 6.79
N ARG A 225 9.52 -3.53 6.15
CA ARG A 225 9.36 -3.08 4.77
C ARG A 225 9.49 -1.56 4.73
N VAL A 226 10.26 -1.02 3.81
CA VAL A 226 10.52 0.43 3.68
C VAL A 226 9.88 1.03 2.45
N ALA A 227 9.62 0.23 1.43
CA ALA A 227 8.94 0.65 0.22
C ALA A 227 8.29 -0.53 -0.52
N THR A 228 7.30 -0.22 -1.34
CA THR A 228 6.70 -1.12 -2.33
C THR A 228 6.84 -0.54 -3.72
N LEU A 229 7.11 -1.41 -4.68
CA LEU A 229 7.00 -1.13 -6.10
C LEU A 229 5.90 -2.02 -6.69
N VAL A 230 4.87 -1.39 -7.25
CA VAL A 230 3.81 -2.05 -8.02
C VAL A 230 4.02 -1.75 -9.49
N ILE A 231 4.27 -2.77 -10.30
CA ILE A 231 4.53 -2.68 -11.75
C ILE A 231 3.30 -3.21 -12.48
N TYR A 232 2.76 -2.47 -13.43
CA TYR A 232 1.60 -2.87 -14.21
C TYR A 232 2.06 -3.68 -15.43
N LEU A 233 1.68 -4.96 -15.50
CA LEU A 233 2.09 -5.85 -16.57
C LEU A 233 1.13 -5.80 -17.78
N ASN A 234 -0.05 -5.22 -17.60
CA ASN A 234 -0.99 -4.92 -18.66
C ASN A 234 -1.81 -3.68 -18.32
N SER A 235 -2.61 -3.21 -19.28
CA SER A 235 -3.59 -2.15 -19.10
C SER A 235 -4.98 -2.77 -19.26
N PRO A 236 -5.74 -3.01 -18.18
CA PRO A 236 -7.12 -3.47 -18.30
C PRO A 236 -7.97 -2.39 -19.00
N PRO A 237 -9.01 -2.77 -19.77
CA PRO A 237 -9.86 -1.80 -20.46
C PRO A 237 -10.60 -0.84 -19.53
N ALA A 238 -10.95 -1.28 -18.29
CA ALA A 238 -11.60 -0.42 -17.30
C ALA A 238 -11.34 -0.91 -15.88
N GLY A 239 -11.28 0.04 -14.94
CA GLY A 239 -11.05 -0.19 -13.52
C GLY A 239 -9.62 -0.59 -13.16
N GLY A 240 -9.45 -1.18 -11.98
CA GLY A 240 -8.18 -1.74 -11.51
C GLY A 240 -7.11 -0.71 -11.12
N ALA A 241 -7.45 0.54 -10.86
CA ALA A 241 -6.49 1.53 -10.38
C ALA A 241 -5.85 1.14 -9.04
N THR A 242 -4.65 1.64 -8.77
CA THR A 242 -4.06 1.63 -7.43
C THR A 242 -4.45 2.93 -6.74
N ALA A 243 -5.24 2.84 -5.67
CA ALA A 243 -5.73 4.01 -4.94
C ALA A 243 -4.96 4.22 -3.64
N PHE A 244 -4.76 5.49 -3.27
CA PHE A 244 -4.28 5.93 -1.96
C PHE A 244 -5.38 6.79 -1.31
N PRO A 245 -6.35 6.17 -0.61
CA PRO A 245 -7.57 6.85 -0.16
C PRO A 245 -7.30 8.08 0.74
N ARG A 246 -6.26 8.02 1.58
CA ARG A 246 -5.89 9.13 2.46
C ARG A 246 -5.25 10.33 1.74
N LEU A 247 -4.96 10.18 0.44
CA LEU A 247 -4.38 11.23 -0.40
C LEU A 247 -5.35 11.69 -1.51
N GLY A 248 -6.46 10.97 -1.72
CA GLY A 248 -7.33 11.18 -2.87
C GLY A 248 -6.62 10.93 -4.21
N LEU A 249 -5.60 10.06 -4.21
CA LEU A 249 -4.78 9.74 -5.37
C LEU A 249 -5.14 8.37 -5.93
N GLU A 250 -5.36 8.30 -7.24
CA GLU A 250 -5.52 7.06 -7.99
C GLU A 250 -4.52 6.99 -9.14
N VAL A 251 -3.91 5.83 -9.32
CA VAL A 251 -2.94 5.56 -10.38
C VAL A 251 -3.52 4.52 -11.33
N ALA A 252 -3.80 4.93 -12.56
CA ALA A 252 -4.30 4.04 -13.60
C ALA A 252 -3.24 2.99 -13.98
N PRO A 253 -3.64 1.72 -14.19
CA PRO A 253 -2.73 0.65 -14.57
C PRO A 253 -2.36 0.74 -16.06
N VAL A 254 -1.20 1.32 -16.34
CA VAL A 254 -0.63 1.42 -17.69
C VAL A 254 0.53 0.44 -17.82
N LYS A 255 0.46 -0.46 -18.81
CA LYS A 255 1.48 -1.51 -19.05
C LYS A 255 2.90 -0.93 -19.08
N GLY A 256 3.79 -1.54 -18.33
CA GLY A 256 5.19 -1.16 -18.20
C GLY A 256 5.46 -0.07 -17.17
N ASN A 257 4.46 0.71 -16.76
CA ASN A 257 4.61 1.72 -15.72
C ASN A 257 4.65 1.09 -14.32
N ALA A 258 5.19 1.84 -13.37
CA ALA A 258 5.25 1.40 -11.98
C ALA A 258 4.97 2.55 -11.01
N VAL A 259 4.32 2.23 -9.90
CA VAL A 259 4.22 3.13 -8.75
C VAL A 259 5.14 2.63 -7.63
N LEU A 260 6.08 3.48 -7.22
CA LEU A 260 6.96 3.27 -6.07
C LEU A 260 6.45 4.12 -4.92
N PHE A 261 6.26 3.54 -3.75
CA PHE A 261 5.91 4.31 -2.55
C PHE A 261 6.66 3.82 -1.33
N GLY A 262 7.17 4.78 -0.56
CA GLY A 262 7.91 4.55 0.67
C GLY A 262 7.07 4.88 1.90
N TYR A 263 7.28 4.15 2.99
CA TYR A 263 6.46 4.30 4.20
C TYR A 263 7.18 4.93 5.38
N LYS A 264 8.48 5.16 5.29
CA LYS A 264 9.23 5.79 6.39
C LYS A 264 9.27 7.30 6.26
N LEU A 265 8.92 7.97 7.34
CA LEU A 265 9.16 9.38 7.52
C LEU A 265 10.61 9.64 7.97
N PRO A 266 11.12 10.88 7.86
CA PRO A 266 12.48 11.22 8.26
C PRO A 266 12.79 10.93 9.74
N ASP A 267 11.79 10.94 10.61
CA ASP A 267 11.90 10.60 12.03
C ASP A 267 11.89 9.09 12.30
N GLY A 268 11.75 8.27 11.25
CA GLY A 268 11.68 6.81 11.31
C GLY A 268 10.30 6.23 11.58
N SER A 269 9.28 7.07 11.81
CA SER A 269 7.90 6.62 11.94
C SER A 269 7.32 6.16 10.61
N LEU A 270 6.21 5.42 10.66
CA LEU A 270 5.52 4.90 9.47
C LEU A 270 4.45 5.87 9.00
N ASP A 271 4.44 6.16 7.71
CA ASP A 271 3.50 7.09 7.11
C ASP A 271 2.17 6.40 6.77
N GLU A 272 1.19 6.56 7.61
CA GLU A 272 -0.13 5.99 7.42
C GLU A 272 -0.89 6.55 6.21
N ARG A 273 -0.41 7.62 5.56
CA ARG A 273 -0.99 8.12 4.30
C ARG A 273 -0.73 7.17 3.14
N THR A 274 0.17 6.20 3.30
CA THR A 274 0.44 5.13 2.35
C THR A 274 -0.56 3.97 2.40
N LEU A 275 -1.66 4.11 3.16
CA LEU A 275 -2.81 3.21 3.02
C LEU A 275 -3.22 3.15 1.55
N HIS A 276 -3.25 1.97 0.97
CA HIS A 276 -3.55 1.80 -0.46
C HIS A 276 -4.45 0.61 -0.74
N ALA A 277 -5.06 0.62 -1.93
CA ALA A 277 -5.99 -0.41 -2.38
C ALA A 277 -5.78 -0.71 -3.87
N GLY A 278 -6.12 -1.93 -4.28
CA GLY A 278 -6.37 -2.24 -5.68
C GLY A 278 -7.86 -2.16 -5.95
N LEU A 279 -8.30 -1.13 -6.68
CA LEU A 279 -9.71 -0.96 -7.00
C LEU A 279 -10.23 -2.10 -7.89
N PRO A 280 -11.54 -2.37 -7.90
CA PRO A 280 -12.13 -3.42 -8.71
C PRO A 280 -11.75 -3.30 -10.18
N VAL A 281 -11.42 -4.44 -10.79
CA VAL A 281 -11.28 -4.56 -12.25
C VAL A 281 -12.68 -4.59 -12.85
N GLU A 282 -13.04 -3.60 -13.63
CA GLU A 282 -14.38 -3.51 -14.23
C GLU A 282 -14.48 -4.32 -15.52
N SER A 283 -13.41 -4.35 -16.31
CA SER A 283 -13.35 -5.07 -17.57
C SER A 283 -11.95 -5.63 -17.87
N GLY A 284 -11.91 -6.83 -18.44
CA GLY A 284 -10.67 -7.55 -18.74
C GLY A 284 -10.03 -8.13 -17.48
N GLU A 285 -8.72 -8.30 -17.51
CA GLU A 285 -7.92 -8.79 -16.38
C GLU A 285 -6.87 -7.74 -16.02
N LYS A 286 -6.46 -7.69 -14.75
CA LYS A 286 -5.32 -6.88 -14.31
C LYS A 286 -4.20 -7.80 -13.88
N TRP A 287 -3.00 -7.55 -14.43
CA TRP A 287 -1.76 -8.21 -14.04
C TRP A 287 -0.77 -7.19 -13.50
N ILE A 288 -0.21 -7.49 -12.34
CA ILE A 288 0.84 -6.66 -11.73
C ILE A 288 1.97 -7.53 -11.21
N ALA A 289 3.15 -6.91 -11.09
CA ALA A 289 4.26 -7.45 -10.29
C ALA A 289 4.47 -6.54 -9.07
N THR A 290 4.60 -7.14 -7.89
CA THR A 290 4.85 -6.42 -6.64
C THR A 290 6.22 -6.80 -6.09
N LYS A 291 7.02 -5.79 -5.73
CA LYS A 291 8.31 -5.96 -5.05
C LYS A 291 8.29 -5.18 -3.75
N TRP A 292 8.44 -5.88 -2.63
CA TRP A 292 8.64 -5.28 -1.31
C TRP A 292 10.12 -5.14 -1.00
N LEU A 293 10.50 -4.01 -0.45
CA LEU A 293 11.88 -3.69 -0.09
C LEU A 293 12.00 -3.57 1.43
N ARG A 294 13.06 -4.17 1.98
CA ARG A 294 13.32 -4.28 3.41
C ARG A 294 14.44 -3.33 3.86
N GLU A 295 14.48 -3.04 5.15
CA GLU A 295 15.56 -2.28 5.79
C GLU A 295 16.92 -2.94 5.69
N HIS A 296 16.95 -4.27 5.76
CA HIS A 296 18.14 -5.10 5.83
C HIS A 296 18.05 -6.24 4.82
N PRO A 297 19.16 -6.93 4.53
CA PRO A 297 19.14 -8.10 3.65
C PRO A 297 18.06 -9.11 4.06
N TYR A 298 17.22 -9.46 3.09
CA TYR A 298 16.11 -10.39 3.24
C TYR A 298 16.51 -11.74 2.63
N ARG A 299 16.75 -12.73 3.49
CA ARG A 299 16.96 -14.11 3.04
C ARG A 299 15.73 -14.91 3.45
N SER A 300 14.89 -15.26 2.47
CA SER A 300 13.82 -16.21 2.74
C SER A 300 14.45 -17.50 3.33
N ARG A 301 13.91 -17.99 4.43
CA ARG A 301 14.25 -19.33 4.87
C ARG A 301 13.69 -20.28 3.82
N GLY A 302 14.58 -20.96 3.09
CA GLY A 302 14.22 -22.00 2.14
C GLY A 302 13.49 -23.16 2.82
#